data_c8762de8e3163ed02b0e74a468dee2cd
#
_entry.id   c8762de8e3163ed02b0e74a468dee2cd
#
_cell.length_a   1.000
_cell.length_b   1.000
_cell.length_c   1.000
_cell.angle_alpha   90.00
_cell.angle_beta   90.00
_cell.angle_gamma   90.00
#
_symmetry.space_group_name_H-M   'P 1'
#
loop_
_entity.id
_entity.type
_entity.pdbx_description
1 polymer ?
#
loop_
_entity_poly.entity_id
_entity_poly.type
_entity_poly.pdbx_seq_one_letter_code
_entity_poly.pdbx_strand_id
1 'polypeptide(L)'
;MYTDSFSDGGKFNNLDAALKHTEEMIKDGAKIIDVGGESTRPGYTLISDEEEIGRVVPVIEAIKKNFDIAVSLDTYKTKVAEAGVKAGCDMINDVWGFKYGERDMADLVAKTGVAACVMHNKNVITYNDFVNDVVNELKESVEIAHKAGVKDSQIVLDPGVGFAKDYEQNLLIIKHVDKILELGYPVLLGTSRKSVIGLTLDVDKNDRMAGTVATTVMGLERGCRIFRVHDVKENYQAMMMAEKILKA
;
A
#
# COMPACT_ATOMS: atom_id res chain seq x y z
N MET A 1 0.94 7.20 -5.54
CA MET A 1 1.27 7.93 -6.79
C MET A 1 2.34 7.13 -7.51
N TYR A 2 2.04 6.51 -8.64
CA TYR A 2 3.06 5.88 -9.48
C TYR A 2 3.63 6.90 -10.44
N THR A 3 4.94 7.07 -10.43
CA THR A 3 5.66 7.98 -11.33
C THR A 3 6.07 7.31 -12.63
N ASP A 4 5.17 6.54 -13.27
CA ASP A 4 5.41 5.97 -14.62
C ASP A 4 5.64 7.03 -15.72
N SER A 5 5.52 8.32 -15.37
CA SER A 5 5.71 9.45 -16.29
C SER A 5 7.09 10.10 -16.21
N PHE A 6 8.07 9.52 -15.51
CA PHE A 6 9.42 10.09 -15.41
C PHE A 6 10.35 9.77 -16.60
N SER A 7 9.85 9.12 -17.64
CA SER A 7 10.72 8.62 -18.72
C SER A 7 11.23 9.67 -19.70
N ASP A 8 10.67 10.89 -19.78
CA ASP A 8 11.13 11.88 -20.77
C ASP A 8 11.24 13.32 -20.23
N GLY A 9 12.47 13.73 -19.98
CA GLY A 9 12.94 15.09 -20.31
C GLY A 9 12.54 16.27 -19.41
N GLY A 10 12.07 16.08 -18.17
CA GLY A 10 11.69 17.28 -17.38
C GLY A 10 11.64 17.08 -15.87
N LYS A 11 12.80 16.89 -15.21
CA LYS A 11 12.84 16.67 -13.74
C LYS A 11 12.06 17.71 -12.92
N PHE A 12 12.04 18.98 -13.34
CA PHE A 12 11.32 20.06 -12.66
C PHE A 12 9.81 20.04 -12.92
N ASN A 13 9.38 19.87 -14.17
CA ASN A 13 7.95 19.79 -14.49
C ASN A 13 7.25 18.61 -13.82
N ASN A 14 7.97 17.51 -13.59
CA ASN A 14 7.45 16.33 -12.92
C ASN A 14 7.30 16.53 -11.40
N LEU A 15 8.21 17.27 -10.76
CA LEU A 15 8.15 17.55 -9.33
C LEU A 15 7.00 18.50 -9.00
N ASP A 16 6.82 19.58 -9.79
CA ASP A 16 5.70 20.50 -9.62
C ASP A 16 4.35 19.81 -9.84
N ALA A 17 4.26 18.93 -10.84
CA ALA A 17 3.06 18.11 -11.05
C ALA A 17 2.79 17.17 -9.87
N ALA A 18 3.83 16.56 -9.30
CA ALA A 18 3.72 15.71 -8.12
C ALA A 18 3.23 16.50 -6.89
N LEU A 19 3.77 17.71 -6.64
CA LEU A 19 3.35 18.57 -5.54
C LEU A 19 1.90 19.06 -5.72
N LYS A 20 1.52 19.45 -6.94
CA LYS A 20 0.15 19.85 -7.24
C LYS A 20 -0.83 18.69 -7.01
N HIS A 21 -0.51 17.52 -7.48
CA HIS A 21 -1.35 16.32 -7.26
C HIS A 21 -1.42 15.94 -5.77
N THR A 22 -0.32 16.09 -5.04
CA THR A 22 -0.29 15.90 -3.58
C THR A 22 -1.23 16.88 -2.89
N GLU A 23 -1.20 18.17 -3.27
CA GLU A 23 -2.09 19.19 -2.72
C GLU A 23 -3.58 18.85 -3.00
N GLU A 24 -3.90 18.42 -4.21
CA GLU A 24 -5.24 17.98 -4.60
C GLU A 24 -5.70 16.80 -3.74
N MET A 25 -4.87 15.75 -3.59
CA MET A 25 -5.20 14.60 -2.74
C MET A 25 -5.42 15.00 -1.27
N ILE A 26 -4.62 15.91 -0.72
CA ILE A 26 -4.79 16.43 0.64
C ILE A 26 -6.12 17.17 0.79
N LYS A 27 -6.48 18.03 -0.17
CA LYS A 27 -7.77 18.75 -0.21
C LYS A 27 -8.94 17.77 -0.29
N ASP A 28 -8.78 16.67 -1.00
CA ASP A 28 -9.77 15.60 -1.14
C ASP A 28 -9.86 14.67 0.07
N GLY A 29 -8.98 14.83 1.07
CA GLY A 29 -9.05 14.14 2.35
C GLY A 29 -7.99 13.09 2.61
N ALA A 30 -6.96 12.95 1.74
CA ALA A 30 -5.84 12.04 1.99
C ALA A 30 -5.14 12.38 3.31
N LYS A 31 -4.73 11.34 4.04
CA LYS A 31 -3.97 11.44 5.30
C LYS A 31 -2.55 10.89 5.18
N ILE A 32 -2.31 10.11 4.15
CA ILE A 32 -0.99 9.53 3.82
C ILE A 32 -0.84 9.64 2.31
N ILE A 33 0.31 10.09 1.85
CA ILE A 33 0.67 10.08 0.43
C ILE A 33 1.63 8.91 0.19
N ASP A 34 1.25 8.00 -0.70
CA ASP A 34 2.05 6.84 -1.04
C ASP A 34 2.86 7.11 -2.31
N VAL A 35 4.19 7.05 -2.20
CA VAL A 35 5.14 7.34 -3.28
C VAL A 35 5.81 6.05 -3.71
N GLY A 36 5.81 5.75 -5.01
CA GLY A 36 6.50 4.58 -5.57
C GLY A 36 7.31 4.94 -6.81
N GLY A 37 8.49 4.39 -6.95
CA GLY A 37 9.40 4.62 -8.07
C GLY A 37 9.40 3.51 -9.12
N GLU A 38 9.01 2.30 -8.73
CA GLU A 38 8.88 1.12 -9.56
C GLU A 38 7.44 0.61 -9.57
N SER A 39 6.95 0.16 -10.72
CA SER A 39 5.64 -0.49 -10.77
C SER A 39 5.75 -1.91 -10.21
N THR A 40 4.91 -2.25 -9.25
CA THR A 40 4.84 -3.60 -8.66
C THR A 40 3.76 -4.49 -9.30
N ARG A 41 3.18 -4.06 -10.44
CA ARG A 41 2.15 -4.83 -11.17
C ARG A 41 2.76 -6.04 -11.88
N PRO A 42 2.01 -7.15 -12.04
CA PRO A 42 2.48 -8.29 -12.82
C PRO A 42 3.00 -7.86 -14.21
N GLY A 43 4.20 -8.32 -14.57
CA GLY A 43 4.83 -7.99 -15.86
C GLY A 43 5.58 -6.65 -15.89
N TYR A 44 5.84 -6.03 -14.75
CA TYR A 44 6.65 -4.81 -14.66
C TYR A 44 8.12 -5.04 -15.04
N THR A 45 8.80 -3.96 -15.43
CA THR A 45 10.24 -3.99 -15.69
C THR A 45 10.96 -3.57 -14.41
N LEU A 46 11.90 -4.41 -13.96
CA LEU A 46 12.80 -4.09 -12.86
C LEU A 46 13.69 -2.91 -13.23
N ILE A 47 13.82 -1.95 -12.32
CA ILE A 47 14.77 -0.86 -12.41
C ILE A 47 15.86 -1.03 -11.33
N SER A 48 17.00 -0.35 -11.50
CA SER A 48 18.05 -0.39 -10.48
C SER A 48 17.63 0.36 -9.20
N ASP A 49 18.29 0.05 -8.09
CA ASP A 49 18.08 0.76 -6.82
C ASP A 49 18.36 2.25 -6.99
N GLU A 50 19.45 2.59 -7.70
CA GLU A 50 19.88 3.98 -7.96
C GLU A 50 18.82 4.75 -8.77
N GLU A 51 18.22 4.11 -9.76
CA GLU A 51 17.17 4.71 -10.57
C GLU A 51 15.90 4.93 -9.72
N GLU A 52 15.50 3.96 -8.93
CA GLU A 52 14.34 4.09 -8.04
C GLU A 52 14.57 5.18 -6.99
N ILE A 53 15.74 5.21 -6.34
CA ILE A 53 16.14 6.27 -5.39
C ILE A 53 16.06 7.65 -6.08
N GLY A 54 16.60 7.78 -7.29
CA GLY A 54 16.55 9.02 -8.05
C GLY A 54 15.15 9.51 -8.38
N ARG A 55 14.16 8.60 -8.45
CA ARG A 55 12.75 8.91 -8.67
C ARG A 55 12.03 9.31 -7.38
N VAL A 56 12.22 8.58 -6.27
CA VAL A 56 11.39 8.74 -5.06
C VAL A 56 11.92 9.77 -4.09
N VAL A 57 13.24 9.86 -3.89
CA VAL A 57 13.84 10.75 -2.89
C VAL A 57 13.49 12.21 -3.12
N PRO A 58 13.65 12.80 -4.32
CA PRO A 58 13.30 14.19 -4.55
C PRO A 58 11.81 14.49 -4.30
N VAL A 59 10.93 13.53 -4.60
CA VAL A 59 9.48 13.67 -4.38
C VAL A 59 9.16 13.65 -2.89
N ILE A 60 9.73 12.72 -2.12
CA ILE A 60 9.53 12.62 -0.68
C ILE A 60 10.00 13.91 0.02
N GLU A 61 11.24 14.36 -0.27
CA GLU A 61 11.78 15.59 0.29
C GLU A 61 10.90 16.81 -0.01
N ALA A 62 10.42 16.92 -1.26
CA ALA A 62 9.57 18.02 -1.66
C ALA A 62 8.20 17.98 -0.96
N ILE A 63 7.58 16.81 -0.82
CA ILE A 63 6.32 16.67 -0.09
C ILE A 63 6.52 17.04 1.38
N LYS A 64 7.53 16.50 2.05
CA LYS A 64 7.82 16.77 3.48
C LYS A 64 8.17 18.24 3.73
N LYS A 65 8.78 18.93 2.76
CA LYS A 65 9.08 20.37 2.85
C LYS A 65 7.85 21.27 2.74
N ASN A 66 6.86 20.87 1.91
CA ASN A 66 5.74 21.75 1.54
C ASN A 66 4.44 21.40 2.27
N PHE A 67 4.28 20.20 2.82
CA PHE A 67 3.03 19.73 3.42
C PHE A 67 3.27 19.03 4.77
N ASP A 68 2.38 19.27 5.72
CA ASP A 68 2.30 18.51 6.97
C ASP A 68 1.42 17.27 6.74
N ILE A 69 2.02 16.24 6.14
CA ILE A 69 1.34 14.98 5.82
C ILE A 69 2.29 13.81 5.96
N ALA A 70 1.76 12.65 6.35
CA ALA A 70 2.53 11.42 6.37
C ALA A 70 2.83 10.94 4.94
N VAL A 71 4.04 10.42 4.74
CA VAL A 71 4.51 9.87 3.46
C VAL A 71 4.83 8.39 3.63
N SER A 72 4.22 7.56 2.80
CA SER A 72 4.54 6.15 2.62
C SER A 72 5.42 5.98 1.38
N LEU A 73 6.40 5.08 1.46
CA LEU A 73 7.23 4.68 0.33
C LEU A 73 6.92 3.25 -0.08
N ASP A 74 6.35 3.06 -1.28
CA ASP A 74 6.05 1.75 -1.88
C ASP A 74 7.34 1.19 -2.51
N THR A 75 8.03 0.36 -1.74
CA THR A 75 9.24 -0.36 -2.18
C THR A 75 9.48 -1.61 -1.32
N TYR A 76 10.05 -2.62 -1.95
CA TYR A 76 10.53 -3.85 -1.29
C TYR A 76 12.06 -3.94 -1.27
N LYS A 77 12.76 -2.93 -1.78
CA LYS A 77 14.22 -2.85 -1.85
C LYS A 77 14.76 -2.09 -0.66
N THR A 78 15.52 -2.74 0.19
CA THR A 78 16.02 -2.15 1.45
C THR A 78 16.87 -0.90 1.24
N LYS A 79 17.71 -0.85 0.17
CA LYS A 79 18.49 0.35 -0.15
C LYS A 79 17.62 1.56 -0.51
N VAL A 80 16.55 1.32 -1.26
CA VAL A 80 15.57 2.36 -1.62
C VAL A 80 14.84 2.84 -0.38
N ALA A 81 14.40 1.90 0.48
CA ALA A 81 13.75 2.20 1.74
C ALA A 81 14.67 3.02 2.67
N GLU A 82 15.97 2.68 2.78
CA GLU A 82 16.93 3.45 3.56
C GLU A 82 17.06 4.89 3.06
N ALA A 83 17.14 5.09 1.74
CA ALA A 83 17.18 6.41 1.15
C ALA A 83 15.89 7.20 1.39
N GLY A 84 14.72 6.56 1.27
CA GLY A 84 13.42 7.15 1.54
C GLY A 84 13.23 7.57 3.00
N VAL A 85 13.70 6.76 3.95
CA VAL A 85 13.68 7.11 5.38
C VAL A 85 14.56 8.33 5.64
N LYS A 86 15.76 8.41 5.05
CA LYS A 86 16.64 9.58 5.14
C LYS A 86 15.99 10.84 4.52
N ALA A 87 15.17 10.68 3.49
CA ALA A 87 14.39 11.75 2.86
C ALA A 87 13.16 12.16 3.68
N GLY A 88 12.80 11.41 4.73
CA GLY A 88 11.75 11.74 5.67
C GLY A 88 10.44 10.98 5.48
N CYS A 89 10.41 9.84 4.79
CA CYS A 89 9.18 9.03 4.78
C CYS A 89 8.87 8.47 6.17
N ASP A 90 7.58 8.30 6.45
CA ASP A 90 7.06 7.90 7.76
C ASP A 90 6.69 6.40 7.80
N MET A 91 6.48 5.79 6.63
CA MET A 91 6.09 4.38 6.49
C MET A 91 6.73 3.76 5.25
N ILE A 92 7.11 2.50 5.35
CA ILE A 92 7.46 1.65 4.21
C ILE A 92 6.27 0.76 3.86
N ASN A 93 5.84 0.76 2.60
CA ASN A 93 4.84 -0.17 2.08
C ASN A 93 5.56 -1.30 1.33
N ASP A 94 5.78 -2.43 2.03
CA ASP A 94 6.53 -3.56 1.51
C ASP A 94 5.60 -4.64 0.96
N VAL A 95 5.51 -4.72 -0.37
CA VAL A 95 4.66 -5.69 -1.10
C VAL A 95 5.13 -7.15 -0.98
N TRP A 96 6.27 -7.42 -0.35
CA TRP A 96 6.78 -8.75 -0.06
C TRP A 96 6.74 -9.13 1.42
N GLY A 97 6.29 -8.24 2.29
CA GLY A 97 6.06 -8.54 3.68
C GLY A 97 7.31 -9.01 4.43
N PHE A 98 8.43 -8.33 4.24
CA PHE A 98 9.75 -8.66 4.79
C PHE A 98 10.34 -10.00 4.32
N LYS A 99 9.79 -10.59 3.24
CA LYS A 99 10.22 -11.91 2.73
C LYS A 99 11.12 -11.80 1.51
N TYR A 100 11.40 -10.59 1.00
CA TYR A 100 12.28 -10.37 -0.14
C TYR A 100 13.75 -10.34 0.28
N GLY A 101 14.64 -10.88 -0.57
CA GLY A 101 16.08 -10.84 -0.35
C GLY A 101 16.53 -11.48 0.96
N GLU A 102 17.47 -10.83 1.65
CA GLU A 102 18.07 -11.30 2.90
C GLU A 102 17.25 -10.94 4.15
N ARG A 103 16.06 -10.38 3.97
CA ARG A 103 15.11 -9.95 5.03
C ARG A 103 15.60 -8.76 5.88
N ASP A 104 16.54 -7.99 5.35
CA ASP A 104 17.14 -6.81 5.97
C ASP A 104 16.19 -5.60 6.08
N MET A 105 15.02 -5.63 5.37
CA MET A 105 13.99 -4.61 5.49
C MET A 105 13.43 -4.52 6.92
N ALA A 106 13.22 -5.65 7.58
CA ALA A 106 12.73 -5.66 8.95
C ALA A 106 13.75 -5.02 9.93
N ASP A 107 15.03 -5.28 9.74
CA ASP A 107 16.11 -4.66 10.53
C ASP A 107 16.16 -3.14 10.34
N LEU A 108 15.97 -2.66 9.10
CA LEU A 108 15.89 -1.24 8.80
C LEU A 108 14.69 -0.59 9.52
N VAL A 109 13.51 -1.20 9.46
CA VAL A 109 12.29 -0.71 10.12
C VAL A 109 12.49 -0.66 11.65
N ALA A 110 13.06 -1.71 12.25
CA ALA A 110 13.36 -1.75 13.68
C ALA A 110 14.34 -0.65 14.10
N LYS A 111 15.41 -0.45 13.33
CA LYS A 111 16.45 0.54 13.61
C LYS A 111 15.96 1.99 13.48
N THR A 112 15.11 2.26 12.50
CA THR A 112 14.68 3.63 12.18
C THR A 112 13.40 4.05 12.90
N GLY A 113 12.58 3.08 13.33
CA GLY A 113 11.34 3.34 14.02
C GLY A 113 10.17 3.76 13.10
N VAL A 114 10.34 3.77 11.77
CA VAL A 114 9.27 4.03 10.82
C VAL A 114 8.19 2.94 10.86
N ALA A 115 6.97 3.26 10.44
CA ALA A 115 5.94 2.25 10.29
C ALA A 115 6.22 1.36 9.05
N ALA A 116 5.66 0.16 9.04
CA ALA A 116 5.69 -0.73 7.88
C ALA A 116 4.32 -1.33 7.58
N CYS A 117 3.89 -1.20 6.35
CA CYS A 117 2.77 -1.96 5.80
C CYS A 117 3.33 -3.25 5.19
N VAL A 118 2.97 -4.37 5.79
CA VAL A 118 3.49 -5.69 5.49
C VAL A 118 2.44 -6.45 4.71
N MET A 119 2.69 -6.65 3.39
CA MET A 119 1.68 -7.23 2.50
C MET A 119 1.89 -8.73 2.28
N HIS A 120 0.78 -9.46 2.18
CA HIS A 120 0.80 -10.85 1.76
C HIS A 120 1.08 -10.98 0.26
N ASN A 121 2.21 -11.57 -0.08
CA ASN A 121 2.60 -11.93 -1.44
C ASN A 121 3.48 -13.18 -1.44
N LYS A 122 3.47 -13.95 -2.55
CA LYS A 122 4.35 -15.11 -2.74
C LYS A 122 4.54 -15.46 -4.22
N ASN A 123 5.62 -16.18 -4.51
CA ASN A 123 5.95 -16.60 -5.88
C ASN A 123 5.13 -17.83 -6.34
N VAL A 124 4.85 -18.76 -5.43
CA VAL A 124 4.14 -20.01 -5.74
C VAL A 124 2.69 -19.88 -5.28
N ILE A 125 1.77 -19.78 -6.24
CA ILE A 125 0.34 -19.57 -5.98
C ILE A 125 -0.34 -20.92 -5.71
N THR A 126 -0.10 -21.46 -4.53
CA THR A 126 -0.76 -22.71 -4.05
C THR A 126 -1.26 -22.48 -2.63
N TYR A 127 -2.49 -22.90 -2.36
CA TYR A 127 -3.16 -22.79 -1.07
C TYR A 127 -3.91 -24.11 -0.78
N ASN A 128 -3.90 -24.54 0.49
CA ASN A 128 -4.70 -25.68 0.97
C ASN A 128 -6.02 -25.19 1.58
N ASP A 129 -5.94 -24.19 2.45
CA ASP A 129 -7.07 -23.44 3.02
C ASP A 129 -6.77 -21.95 2.85
N PHE A 130 -7.23 -21.41 1.73
CA PHE A 130 -6.79 -20.11 1.22
C PHE A 130 -6.78 -19.00 2.27
N VAL A 131 -7.88 -18.77 2.99
CA VAL A 131 -7.97 -17.67 3.96
C VAL A 131 -7.05 -17.88 5.15
N ASN A 132 -7.03 -19.10 5.70
CA ASN A 132 -6.17 -19.45 6.81
C ASN A 132 -4.68 -19.43 6.41
N ASP A 133 -4.36 -19.86 5.19
CA ASP A 133 -2.98 -19.81 4.67
C ASP A 133 -2.50 -18.34 4.57
N VAL A 134 -3.34 -17.42 4.05
CA VAL A 134 -3.00 -15.98 4.01
C VAL A 134 -2.78 -15.40 5.41
N VAL A 135 -3.64 -15.75 6.37
CA VAL A 135 -3.50 -15.29 7.76
C VAL A 135 -2.21 -15.84 8.38
N ASN A 136 -1.90 -17.12 8.19
CA ASN A 136 -0.67 -17.74 8.71
C ASN A 136 0.59 -17.13 8.06
N GLU A 137 0.58 -16.90 6.75
CA GLU A 137 1.71 -16.30 6.04
C GLU A 137 1.92 -14.83 6.44
N LEU A 138 0.88 -14.07 6.79
CA LEU A 138 1.00 -12.74 7.41
C LEU A 138 1.56 -12.83 8.83
N LYS A 139 1.14 -13.83 9.61
CA LYS A 139 1.70 -14.08 10.94
C LYS A 139 3.20 -14.37 10.89
N GLU A 140 3.67 -15.14 9.89
CA GLU A 140 5.10 -15.35 9.66
C GLU A 140 5.84 -14.01 9.41
N SER A 141 5.24 -13.10 8.63
CA SER A 141 5.81 -11.77 8.39
C SER A 141 5.89 -10.95 9.68
N VAL A 142 4.89 -11.04 10.56
CA VAL A 142 4.92 -10.43 11.90
C VAL A 142 6.03 -11.05 12.76
N GLU A 143 6.23 -12.37 12.69
CA GLU A 143 7.31 -13.05 13.41
C GLU A 143 8.69 -12.61 12.92
N ILE A 144 8.87 -12.35 11.61
CA ILE A 144 10.10 -11.76 11.05
C ILE A 144 10.31 -10.36 11.64
N ALA A 145 9.26 -9.53 11.65
CA ALA A 145 9.29 -8.18 12.24
C ALA A 145 9.74 -8.21 13.71
N HIS A 146 9.13 -9.06 14.53
CA HIS A 146 9.46 -9.18 15.95
C HIS A 146 10.89 -9.68 16.20
N LYS A 147 11.37 -10.65 15.41
CA LYS A 147 12.75 -11.13 15.51
C LYS A 147 13.78 -10.04 15.22
N ALA A 148 13.45 -9.10 14.32
CA ALA A 148 14.26 -7.93 14.02
C ALA A 148 14.13 -6.81 15.08
N GLY A 149 13.13 -6.89 15.98
CA GLY A 149 12.88 -5.87 17.02
C GLY A 149 11.88 -4.78 16.63
N VAL A 150 11.10 -4.98 15.54
CA VAL A 150 10.01 -4.08 15.16
C VAL A 150 8.89 -4.17 16.22
N LYS A 151 8.37 -3.03 16.63
CA LYS A 151 7.29 -2.95 17.62
C LYS A 151 5.93 -3.14 16.96
N ASP A 152 4.95 -3.67 17.69
CA ASP A 152 3.57 -3.83 17.21
C ASP A 152 2.97 -2.53 16.68
N SER A 153 3.29 -1.39 17.32
CA SER A 153 2.81 -0.06 16.91
C SER A 153 3.34 0.42 15.55
N GLN A 154 4.33 -0.26 14.98
CA GLN A 154 4.90 0.05 13.67
C GLN A 154 4.28 -0.79 12.56
N ILE A 155 3.51 -1.84 12.86
CA ILE A 155 3.04 -2.84 11.90
C ILE A 155 1.62 -2.52 11.43
N VAL A 156 1.45 -2.50 10.12
CA VAL A 156 0.16 -2.52 9.41
C VAL A 156 0.17 -3.75 8.50
N LEU A 157 -0.92 -4.50 8.41
CA LEU A 157 -1.03 -5.66 7.54
C LEU A 157 -1.84 -5.32 6.28
N ASP A 158 -1.47 -5.93 5.14
CA ASP A 158 -2.23 -5.83 3.88
C ASP A 158 -2.50 -7.25 3.34
N PRO A 159 -3.76 -7.62 3.06
CA PRO A 159 -4.12 -8.92 2.49
C PRO A 159 -3.54 -9.19 1.10
N GLY A 160 -3.00 -8.19 0.40
CA GLY A 160 -2.43 -8.32 -0.92
C GLY A 160 -3.46 -8.64 -2.01
N VAL A 161 -4.60 -7.94 -2.03
CA VAL A 161 -5.59 -8.07 -3.12
C VAL A 161 -4.91 -7.81 -4.46
N GLY A 162 -5.07 -8.72 -5.43
CA GLY A 162 -4.44 -8.63 -6.76
C GLY A 162 -2.99 -9.14 -6.83
N PHE A 163 -2.45 -9.72 -5.73
CA PHE A 163 -1.13 -10.33 -5.68
C PHE A 163 -1.24 -11.80 -5.27
N ALA A 164 -0.56 -12.69 -6.01
CA ALA A 164 -0.55 -14.14 -5.75
C ALA A 164 -1.95 -14.74 -5.48
N LYS A 165 -2.98 -14.23 -6.14
CA LYS A 165 -4.38 -14.62 -5.97
C LYS A 165 -5.12 -14.62 -7.30
N ASP A 166 -5.93 -15.64 -7.54
CA ASP A 166 -6.88 -15.64 -8.65
C ASP A 166 -8.12 -14.75 -8.35
N TYR A 167 -9.08 -14.75 -9.26
CA TYR A 167 -10.28 -13.91 -9.13
C TYR A 167 -11.12 -14.25 -7.89
N GLU A 168 -11.43 -15.53 -7.68
CA GLU A 168 -12.23 -16.00 -6.55
C GLU A 168 -11.52 -15.75 -5.22
N GLN A 169 -10.22 -15.99 -5.16
CA GLN A 169 -9.39 -15.74 -3.99
C GLN A 169 -9.35 -14.24 -3.62
N ASN A 170 -9.35 -13.35 -4.61
CA ASN A 170 -9.45 -11.91 -4.35
C ASN A 170 -10.82 -11.52 -3.74
N LEU A 171 -11.92 -12.10 -4.21
CA LEU A 171 -13.24 -11.91 -3.60
C LEU A 171 -13.30 -12.47 -2.17
N LEU A 172 -12.74 -13.66 -1.97
CA LEU A 172 -12.71 -14.32 -0.66
C LEU A 172 -11.90 -13.52 0.37
N ILE A 173 -10.74 -13.01 0.01
CA ILE A 173 -9.91 -12.27 0.98
C ILE A 173 -10.50 -10.90 1.34
N ILE A 174 -11.18 -10.24 0.41
CA ILE A 174 -11.95 -9.03 0.72
C ILE A 174 -13.12 -9.37 1.66
N LYS A 175 -13.85 -10.46 1.38
CA LYS A 175 -14.96 -10.93 2.22
C LYS A 175 -14.51 -11.29 3.63
N HIS A 176 -13.33 -11.86 3.82
CA HIS A 176 -12.81 -12.38 5.07
C HIS A 176 -11.64 -11.58 5.65
N VAL A 177 -11.56 -10.27 5.32
CA VAL A 177 -10.49 -9.40 5.83
C VAL A 177 -10.51 -9.26 7.36
N ASP A 178 -11.65 -9.49 8.00
CA ASP A 178 -11.82 -9.60 9.46
C ASP A 178 -10.90 -10.67 10.06
N LYS A 179 -10.61 -11.77 9.35
CA LYS A 179 -9.68 -12.80 9.82
C LYS A 179 -8.24 -12.30 9.97
N ILE A 180 -7.84 -11.33 9.17
CA ILE A 180 -6.53 -10.69 9.31
C ILE A 180 -6.53 -9.73 10.51
N LEU A 181 -7.62 -9.03 10.75
CA LEU A 181 -7.77 -8.14 11.92
C LEU A 181 -7.72 -8.91 13.26
N GLU A 182 -8.10 -10.20 13.27
CA GLU A 182 -7.95 -11.07 14.46
C GLU A 182 -6.48 -11.23 14.91
N LEU A 183 -5.49 -10.91 14.04
CA LEU A 183 -4.08 -10.85 14.42
C LEU A 183 -3.74 -9.65 15.33
N GLY A 184 -4.66 -8.68 15.50
CA GLY A 184 -4.52 -7.55 16.40
C GLY A 184 -3.82 -6.32 15.80
N TYR A 185 -3.56 -6.29 14.50
CA TYR A 185 -2.91 -5.17 13.80
C TYR A 185 -3.90 -4.38 12.94
N PRO A 186 -3.65 -3.08 12.71
CA PRO A 186 -4.37 -2.33 11.69
C PRO A 186 -4.22 -2.99 10.32
N VAL A 187 -5.29 -2.98 9.53
CA VAL A 187 -5.28 -3.52 8.16
C VAL A 187 -5.46 -2.41 7.15
N LEU A 188 -4.54 -2.36 6.19
CA LEU A 188 -4.66 -1.58 4.95
C LEU A 188 -5.34 -2.44 3.90
N LEU A 189 -6.39 -1.90 3.26
CA LEU A 189 -7.07 -2.55 2.15
C LEU A 189 -6.86 -1.74 0.85
N GLY A 190 -6.17 -2.35 -0.10
CA GLY A 190 -5.85 -1.75 -1.40
C GLY A 190 -6.59 -2.46 -2.55
N THR A 191 -7.84 -2.08 -2.84
CA THR A 191 -8.63 -2.66 -3.93
C THR A 191 -8.76 -1.77 -5.16
N SER A 192 -8.35 -0.50 -5.02
CA SER A 192 -8.63 0.56 -5.98
C SER A 192 -8.19 0.24 -7.41
N ARG A 193 -9.16 0.27 -8.32
CA ARG A 193 -9.01 0.02 -9.75
C ARG A 193 -8.37 -1.33 -10.11
N LYS A 194 -8.36 -2.30 -9.18
CA LYS A 194 -7.77 -3.64 -9.41
C LYS A 194 -8.63 -4.49 -10.33
N SER A 195 -8.01 -5.53 -10.92
CA SER A 195 -8.64 -6.42 -11.90
C SER A 195 -9.87 -7.13 -11.37
N VAL A 196 -9.91 -7.48 -10.08
CA VAL A 196 -11.07 -8.10 -9.45
C VAL A 196 -12.35 -7.27 -9.65
N ILE A 197 -12.27 -5.94 -9.57
CA ILE A 197 -13.42 -5.04 -9.81
C ILE A 197 -13.80 -5.05 -11.30
N GLY A 198 -12.79 -4.93 -12.19
CA GLY A 198 -13.04 -4.94 -13.64
C GLY A 198 -13.67 -6.23 -14.13
N LEU A 199 -13.21 -7.39 -13.62
CA LEU A 199 -13.76 -8.70 -13.95
C LEU A 199 -15.19 -8.89 -13.39
N THR A 200 -15.47 -8.35 -12.20
CA THR A 200 -16.80 -8.44 -11.58
C THR A 200 -17.84 -7.60 -12.33
N LEU A 201 -17.48 -6.40 -12.75
CA LEU A 201 -18.41 -5.42 -13.33
C LEU A 201 -18.38 -5.40 -14.87
N ASP A 202 -17.44 -6.13 -15.48
CA ASP A 202 -17.17 -6.10 -16.92
C ASP A 202 -16.89 -4.66 -17.42
N VAL A 203 -15.96 -3.96 -16.74
CA VAL A 203 -15.63 -2.56 -17.05
C VAL A 203 -14.12 -2.32 -17.16
N ASP A 204 -13.77 -1.29 -17.94
CA ASP A 204 -12.39 -0.82 -18.09
C ASP A 204 -11.85 -0.23 -16.80
N LYS A 205 -10.51 -0.09 -16.74
CA LYS A 205 -9.77 0.39 -15.56
C LYS A 205 -10.27 1.75 -15.04
N ASN A 206 -10.69 2.65 -15.94
CA ASN A 206 -11.14 3.99 -15.58
C ASN A 206 -12.56 4.03 -15.00
N ASP A 207 -13.35 2.97 -15.23
CA ASP A 207 -14.76 2.87 -14.79
C ASP A 207 -14.92 2.03 -13.50
N ARG A 208 -13.81 1.77 -12.78
CA ARG A 208 -13.80 0.93 -11.56
C ARG A 208 -14.02 1.71 -10.27
N MET A 209 -14.30 3.01 -10.32
CA MET A 209 -14.46 3.84 -9.14
C MET A 209 -15.61 3.36 -8.23
N ALA A 210 -16.78 3.11 -8.78
CA ALA A 210 -17.95 2.64 -8.00
C ALA A 210 -17.65 1.32 -7.26
N GLY A 211 -17.01 0.35 -7.94
CA GLY A 211 -16.57 -0.90 -7.31
C GLY A 211 -15.49 -0.69 -6.26
N THR A 212 -14.59 0.28 -6.45
CA THR A 212 -13.60 0.66 -5.43
C THR A 212 -14.30 1.19 -4.18
N VAL A 213 -15.24 2.12 -4.32
CA VAL A 213 -16.02 2.68 -3.21
C VAL A 213 -16.78 1.59 -2.47
N ALA A 214 -17.43 0.68 -3.18
CA ALA A 214 -18.13 -0.45 -2.56
C ALA A 214 -17.21 -1.31 -1.69
N THR A 215 -16.03 -1.68 -2.21
CA THR A 215 -15.04 -2.47 -1.44
C THR A 215 -14.43 -1.69 -0.28
N THR A 216 -14.27 -0.37 -0.39
CA THR A 216 -13.83 0.51 0.70
C THR A 216 -14.84 0.50 1.85
N VAL A 217 -16.14 0.69 1.56
CA VAL A 217 -17.20 0.66 2.57
C VAL A 217 -17.30 -0.72 3.23
N MET A 218 -17.27 -1.80 2.45
CA MET A 218 -17.24 -3.18 3.00
C MET A 218 -16.03 -3.42 3.92
N GLY A 219 -14.86 -2.95 3.52
CA GLY A 219 -13.65 -3.06 4.34
C GLY A 219 -13.76 -2.28 5.65
N LEU A 220 -14.32 -1.06 5.62
CA LEU A 220 -14.57 -0.24 6.79
C LEU A 220 -15.54 -0.92 7.77
N GLU A 221 -16.65 -1.47 7.27
CA GLU A 221 -17.63 -2.22 8.05
C GLU A 221 -16.99 -3.42 8.75
N ARG A 222 -16.07 -4.11 8.08
CA ARG A 222 -15.32 -5.25 8.64
C ARG A 222 -14.19 -4.87 9.59
N GLY A 223 -13.87 -3.58 9.74
CA GLY A 223 -12.88 -3.09 10.70
C GLY A 223 -11.61 -2.52 10.09
N CYS A 224 -11.39 -2.56 8.79
CA CYS A 224 -10.26 -1.86 8.16
C CYS A 224 -10.33 -0.35 8.44
N ARG A 225 -9.15 0.28 8.60
CA ARG A 225 -9.05 1.71 8.89
C ARG A 225 -8.13 2.46 7.93
N ILE A 226 -7.38 1.76 7.11
CA ILE A 226 -6.46 2.34 6.13
C ILE A 226 -6.87 1.83 4.75
N PHE A 227 -7.04 2.74 3.79
CA PHE A 227 -7.44 2.41 2.42
C PHE A 227 -6.50 3.09 1.44
N ARG A 228 -5.92 2.29 0.53
CA ARG A 228 -5.06 2.80 -0.54
C ARG A 228 -5.87 2.94 -1.82
N VAL A 229 -6.12 4.18 -2.22
CA VAL A 229 -7.04 4.50 -3.32
C VAL A 229 -6.45 5.51 -4.32
N HIS A 230 -6.93 5.50 -5.56
CA HIS A 230 -6.61 6.50 -6.58
C HIS A 230 -7.61 7.68 -6.52
N ASP A 231 -8.88 7.38 -6.31
CA ASP A 231 -10.00 8.34 -6.30
C ASP A 231 -10.27 8.75 -4.84
N VAL A 232 -9.45 9.69 -4.32
CA VAL A 232 -9.42 10.03 -2.88
C VAL A 232 -10.75 10.59 -2.43
N LYS A 233 -11.30 11.59 -3.12
CA LYS A 233 -12.50 12.32 -2.72
C LYS A 233 -13.70 11.41 -2.52
N GLU A 234 -14.00 10.56 -3.51
CA GLU A 234 -15.16 9.68 -3.51
C GLU A 234 -15.06 8.63 -2.40
N ASN A 235 -13.87 8.05 -2.22
CA ASN A 235 -13.63 7.07 -1.16
C ASN A 235 -13.67 7.72 0.22
N TYR A 236 -13.08 8.90 0.40
CA TYR A 236 -13.11 9.62 1.67
C TYR A 236 -14.54 9.98 2.08
N GLN A 237 -15.36 10.52 1.16
CA GLN A 237 -16.76 10.84 1.41
C GLN A 237 -17.57 9.59 1.77
N ALA A 238 -17.36 8.49 1.05
CA ALA A 238 -18.05 7.22 1.34
C ALA A 238 -17.66 6.67 2.72
N MET A 239 -16.38 6.72 3.10
CA MET A 239 -15.90 6.33 4.42
C MET A 239 -16.52 7.17 5.53
N MET A 240 -16.54 8.50 5.36
CA MET A 240 -17.13 9.41 6.35
C MET A 240 -18.62 9.14 6.58
N MET A 241 -19.36 8.86 5.48
CA MET A 241 -20.79 8.54 5.57
C MET A 241 -21.00 7.18 6.26
N ALA A 242 -20.26 6.15 5.84
CA ALA A 242 -20.36 4.82 6.42
C ALA A 242 -19.95 4.82 7.91
N GLU A 243 -18.88 5.54 8.30
CA GLU A 243 -18.48 5.67 9.69
C GLU A 243 -19.55 6.32 10.56
N LYS A 244 -20.27 7.33 10.05
CA LYS A 244 -21.39 7.95 10.77
C LYS A 244 -22.54 6.99 11.00
N ILE A 245 -22.87 6.18 9.97
CA ILE A 245 -23.93 5.16 10.10
C ILE A 245 -23.52 4.10 11.15
N LEU A 246 -22.28 3.62 11.12
CA LEU A 246 -21.78 2.60 12.05
C LEU A 246 -21.70 3.08 13.51
N LYS A 247 -21.68 4.41 13.74
CA LYS A 247 -21.64 5.03 15.09
C LYS A 247 -23.00 5.52 15.57
N ALA A 248 -24.06 5.43 14.74
CA ALA A 248 -25.42 5.84 15.11
C ALA A 248 -26.12 4.77 15.94
#